data_849bc90f85dfcb9c149e8578f0d22e65
#
_entry.id   849bc90f85dfcb9c149e8578f0d22e65
#
_cell.length_a   1.000
_cell.length_b   1.000
_cell.length_c   1.000
_cell.angle_alpha   90.00
_cell.angle_beta   90.00
_cell.angle_gamma   90.00
#
_symmetry.space_group_name_H-M   'P 1'
#
loop_
_entity.id
_entity.type
_entity.pdbx_description
1 polymer ?
#
loop_
_entity_poly.entity_id
_entity_poly.type
_entity_poly.pdbx_seq_one_letter_code
_entity_poly.pdbx_strand_id
1 'polypeptide(L)'
;MKRIFSLCCLFSVVVCLYSQQVYDVTAYGAVGDGVTDDAAAIQQAIDACSEQGGGSVLFPRNHTFLSGPVQLKSNIDLHLEATAVLKANPDESIYQLSAFGENRGEGMLWLWAKDAENITISGRGTIHGNGIRFMGAELDDSYELKPLKDPSFDPRPHVLTLTNVQNVVIRDVTITEGAYWTVHLVGCDGAVIDGIQLLNNLKIRNGDGIDLDHSKNVRIANCYITSGDDCICLKNRRESEQYGSCHDIVVTNCVMASRSCAIKIGSENMDSIYNVLFDNCIITRSNRGLGIQNRDEGTVSDVTFSNIQLDCRLWSDVWWGKAEPIYVTSYPRANGNHKDANWRFPKGQIEGRCGEVSRIRFYNITATSENGCFIGGDTPDKVNNISLNNVNLTMRKLTSYAGGQYDKRPCKGEGFVSGKVHGVYVEQARDVHIDGLHVDWGTDGFPNRGEDKFFIQLNQ
;
A
#
# COMPACT_ATOMS: atom_id res chain seq x y z
N MET A 1 7.36 -10.89 -83.01
CA MET A 1 8.28 -10.42 -81.94
C MET A 1 7.55 -9.47 -81.03
N LYS A 2 6.99 -9.96 -79.89
CA LYS A 2 6.34 -9.11 -78.93
C LYS A 2 7.34 -8.86 -77.77
N ARG A 3 7.73 -7.62 -77.53
CA ARG A 3 8.56 -7.24 -76.42
C ARG A 3 7.66 -6.98 -75.20
N ILE A 4 7.88 -7.81 -74.15
CA ILE A 4 7.28 -7.65 -72.84
C ILE A 4 8.18 -6.69 -72.05
N PHE A 5 7.68 -5.48 -71.71
CA PHE A 5 8.30 -4.58 -70.76
C PHE A 5 7.89 -5.04 -69.33
N SER A 6 8.85 -5.52 -68.57
CA SER A 6 8.69 -5.82 -67.15
C SER A 6 8.92 -4.53 -66.35
N LEU A 7 7.86 -4.03 -65.76
CA LEU A 7 7.91 -2.84 -64.85
C LEU A 7 8.20 -3.35 -63.46
N CYS A 8 9.46 -3.25 -62.99
CA CYS A 8 9.81 -3.49 -61.58
C CYS A 8 9.41 -2.28 -60.75
N CYS A 9 8.29 -2.39 -60.00
CA CYS A 9 7.97 -1.44 -58.96
C CYS A 9 8.88 -1.72 -57.74
N LEU A 10 9.87 -0.87 -57.47
CA LEU A 10 10.58 -0.83 -56.21
C LEU A 10 9.66 -0.25 -55.15
N PHE A 11 9.15 -1.10 -54.28
CA PHE A 11 8.55 -0.63 -53.02
C PHE A 11 9.68 -0.28 -52.03
N SER A 12 9.97 0.97 -51.86
CA SER A 12 10.82 1.48 -50.79
C SER A 12 10.04 1.37 -49.45
N VAL A 13 10.28 0.36 -48.66
CA VAL A 13 9.80 0.27 -47.29
C VAL A 13 10.64 1.25 -46.48
N VAL A 14 10.09 2.41 -46.18
CA VAL A 14 10.67 3.34 -45.19
C VAL A 14 10.41 2.71 -43.83
N VAL A 15 11.39 2.01 -43.30
CA VAL A 15 11.41 1.58 -41.89
C VAL A 15 11.76 2.84 -41.08
N CYS A 16 10.75 3.53 -40.58
CA CYS A 16 10.95 4.53 -39.53
C CYS A 16 11.44 3.80 -38.27
N LEU A 17 12.75 3.78 -38.07
CA LEU A 17 13.32 3.45 -36.77
C LEU A 17 12.94 4.59 -35.82
N TYR A 18 11.85 4.44 -35.08
CA TYR A 18 11.58 5.27 -33.92
C TYR A 18 12.64 4.91 -32.87
N SER A 19 13.75 5.65 -32.81
CA SER A 19 14.60 5.62 -31.62
C SER A 19 13.80 6.33 -30.51
N GLN A 20 13.62 5.68 -29.40
CA GLN A 20 13.04 6.32 -28.22
C GLN A 20 13.87 7.58 -27.92
N GLN A 21 13.23 8.74 -27.91
CA GLN A 21 13.91 10.01 -27.68
C GLN A 21 14.31 10.10 -26.20
N VAL A 22 15.55 10.46 -25.92
CA VAL A 22 16.11 10.52 -24.57
C VAL A 22 16.35 11.97 -24.18
N TYR A 23 15.85 12.34 -23.02
CA TYR A 23 15.97 13.68 -22.42
C TYR A 23 16.79 13.55 -21.15
N ASP A 24 18.10 13.71 -21.25
CA ASP A 24 19.02 13.66 -20.11
C ASP A 24 18.84 14.92 -19.25
N VAL A 25 18.49 14.74 -17.97
CA VAL A 25 18.22 15.86 -17.06
C VAL A 25 19.41 16.80 -16.89
N THR A 26 20.65 16.29 -17.06
CA THR A 26 21.86 17.13 -17.00
C THR A 26 21.97 18.09 -18.17
N ALA A 27 21.44 17.72 -19.35
CA ALA A 27 21.37 18.60 -20.50
C ALA A 27 20.40 19.78 -20.29
N TYR A 28 19.50 19.69 -19.32
CA TYR A 28 18.59 20.74 -18.90
C TYR A 28 19.07 21.52 -17.67
N GLY A 29 20.27 21.22 -17.19
CA GLY A 29 20.93 21.95 -16.12
C GLY A 29 20.88 21.31 -14.75
N ALA A 30 20.39 20.05 -14.64
CA ALA A 30 20.48 19.31 -13.39
C ALA A 30 21.94 19.02 -13.04
N VAL A 31 22.34 19.30 -11.81
CA VAL A 31 23.72 19.17 -11.33
C VAL A 31 23.99 17.75 -10.80
N GLY A 32 23.06 17.18 -10.06
CA GLY A 32 23.17 15.83 -9.51
C GLY A 32 24.26 15.67 -8.45
N ASP A 33 24.55 16.70 -7.67
CA ASP A 33 25.57 16.73 -6.62
C ASP A 33 25.01 16.34 -5.21
N GLY A 34 23.71 16.13 -5.11
CA GLY A 34 23.00 15.81 -3.87
C GLY A 34 22.74 16.99 -2.94
N VAL A 35 23.04 18.20 -3.36
CA VAL A 35 22.93 19.45 -2.59
C VAL A 35 22.10 20.50 -3.33
N THR A 36 22.36 20.70 -4.61
CA THR A 36 21.62 21.62 -5.48
C THR A 36 20.21 21.08 -5.72
N ASP A 37 19.19 21.93 -5.60
CA ASP A 37 17.81 21.53 -5.97
C ASP A 37 17.67 21.53 -7.49
N ASP A 38 17.54 20.34 -8.05
CA ASP A 38 17.45 20.07 -9.48
C ASP A 38 16.01 20.06 -10.01
N ALA A 39 15.00 20.34 -9.17
CA ALA A 39 13.59 20.20 -9.54
C ALA A 39 13.22 20.96 -10.81
N ALA A 40 13.71 22.19 -10.97
CA ALA A 40 13.42 23.01 -12.16
C ALA A 40 14.01 22.42 -13.46
N ALA A 41 15.22 21.89 -13.40
CA ALA A 41 15.88 21.25 -14.54
C ALA A 41 15.18 19.91 -14.91
N ILE A 42 14.83 19.12 -13.90
CA ILE A 42 14.10 17.87 -14.07
C ILE A 42 12.73 18.17 -14.71
N GLN A 43 12.01 19.18 -14.22
CA GLN A 43 10.71 19.57 -14.79
C GLN A 43 10.85 20.01 -16.25
N GLN A 44 11.88 20.77 -16.60
CA GLN A 44 12.13 21.17 -18.00
C GLN A 44 12.37 19.97 -18.93
N ALA A 45 13.11 18.95 -18.45
CA ALA A 45 13.33 17.73 -19.22
C ALA A 45 12.01 16.95 -19.43
N ILE A 46 11.17 16.85 -18.39
CA ILE A 46 9.85 16.23 -18.47
C ILE A 46 8.94 16.99 -19.44
N ASP A 47 8.92 18.31 -19.35
CA ASP A 47 8.10 19.17 -20.20
C ASP A 47 8.49 19.03 -21.67
N ALA A 48 9.79 19.11 -21.97
CA ALA A 48 10.31 18.93 -23.32
C ALA A 48 10.01 17.52 -23.87
N CYS A 49 10.14 16.48 -23.06
CA CYS A 49 9.80 15.12 -23.43
C CYS A 49 8.32 14.99 -23.82
N SER A 50 7.45 15.47 -22.95
CA SER A 50 5.99 15.39 -23.18
C SER A 50 5.54 16.22 -24.38
N GLU A 51 6.08 17.42 -24.59
CA GLU A 51 5.78 18.31 -25.72
C GLU A 51 6.18 17.70 -27.08
N GLN A 52 7.18 16.84 -27.10
CA GLN A 52 7.61 16.13 -28.31
C GLN A 52 6.90 14.77 -28.51
N GLY A 53 5.85 14.51 -27.73
CA GLY A 53 5.04 13.30 -27.85
C GLY A 53 5.48 12.13 -26.98
N GLY A 54 6.49 12.32 -26.13
CA GLY A 54 6.95 11.33 -25.16
C GLY A 54 8.36 10.83 -25.41
N GLY A 55 8.85 9.99 -24.50
CA GLY A 55 10.20 9.43 -24.55
C GLY A 55 10.73 9.06 -23.16
N SER A 56 12.04 8.99 -23.03
CA SER A 56 12.71 8.67 -21.76
C SER A 56 13.37 9.91 -21.17
N VAL A 57 12.96 10.28 -19.95
CA VAL A 57 13.63 11.28 -19.12
C VAL A 57 14.71 10.57 -18.30
N LEU A 58 15.95 10.76 -18.70
CA LEU A 58 17.09 9.98 -18.21
C LEU A 58 17.77 10.66 -17.03
N PHE A 59 17.90 9.90 -15.94
CA PHE A 59 18.78 10.21 -14.80
C PHE A 59 20.07 9.39 -14.93
N PRO A 60 21.18 10.00 -15.35
CA PRO A 60 22.42 9.27 -15.59
C PRO A 60 23.07 8.77 -14.30
N ARG A 61 23.84 7.68 -14.43
CA ARG A 61 24.55 7.01 -13.32
C ARG A 61 25.48 7.93 -12.54
N ASN A 62 25.75 7.57 -11.30
CA ASN A 62 26.72 8.24 -10.41
C ASN A 62 26.37 9.69 -10.06
N HIS A 63 25.10 10.05 -10.15
CA HIS A 63 24.56 11.34 -9.70
C HIS A 63 23.53 11.14 -8.60
N THR A 64 23.41 12.14 -7.74
CA THR A 64 22.32 12.26 -6.75
C THR A 64 21.59 13.57 -7.00
N PHE A 65 20.40 13.48 -7.59
CA PHE A 65 19.56 14.63 -7.90
C PHE A 65 18.67 14.94 -6.71
N LEU A 66 18.94 16.02 -5.98
CA LEU A 66 18.06 16.52 -4.93
C LEU A 66 16.91 17.28 -5.60
N SER A 67 15.66 17.00 -5.21
CA SER A 67 14.50 17.58 -5.88
C SER A 67 13.37 17.91 -4.93
N GLY A 68 12.83 19.11 -5.05
CA GLY A 68 11.49 19.46 -4.60
C GLY A 68 10.40 18.80 -5.47
N PRO A 69 9.13 19.26 -5.37
CA PRO A 69 8.01 18.69 -6.10
C PRO A 69 8.22 18.72 -7.63
N VAL A 70 7.89 17.61 -8.30
CA VAL A 70 7.97 17.44 -9.76
C VAL A 70 6.69 16.83 -10.28
N GLN A 71 6.13 17.42 -11.33
CA GLN A 71 4.94 16.93 -12.04
C GLN A 71 5.35 16.04 -13.22
N LEU A 72 4.94 14.77 -13.17
CA LEU A 72 5.05 13.87 -14.32
C LEU A 72 3.94 14.14 -15.33
N LYS A 73 4.20 13.86 -16.61
CA LYS A 73 3.28 14.08 -17.72
C LYS A 73 3.05 12.81 -18.53
N SER A 74 2.08 12.84 -19.42
CA SER A 74 1.75 11.69 -20.26
C SER A 74 2.90 11.28 -21.18
N ASN A 75 2.95 9.98 -21.49
CA ASN A 75 3.85 9.36 -22.47
C ASN A 75 5.35 9.42 -22.09
N ILE A 76 5.68 9.45 -20.81
CA ILE A 76 7.08 9.50 -20.34
C ILE A 76 7.52 8.21 -19.67
N ASP A 77 8.78 7.89 -19.83
CA ASP A 77 9.52 6.93 -18.99
C ASP A 77 10.54 7.71 -18.13
N LEU A 78 10.28 7.84 -16.83
CA LEU A 78 11.23 8.35 -15.85
C LEU A 78 12.27 7.26 -15.60
N HIS A 79 13.40 7.32 -16.30
CA HIS A 79 14.39 6.25 -16.31
C HIS A 79 15.61 6.59 -15.44
N LEU A 80 15.82 5.82 -14.37
CA LEU A 80 16.97 5.97 -13.48
C LEU A 80 18.02 4.90 -13.80
N GLU A 81 19.17 5.28 -14.35
CA GLU A 81 20.27 4.33 -14.54
C GLU A 81 20.77 3.77 -13.20
N ALA A 82 21.41 2.60 -13.24
CA ALA A 82 22.03 2.02 -12.06
C ALA A 82 22.97 3.02 -11.38
N THR A 83 22.88 3.17 -10.06
CA THR A 83 23.61 4.15 -9.22
C THR A 83 23.12 5.61 -9.31
N ALA A 84 22.15 5.93 -10.18
CA ALA A 84 21.44 7.21 -10.10
C ALA A 84 20.52 7.26 -8.88
N VAL A 85 20.47 8.39 -8.19
CA VAL A 85 19.59 8.62 -7.06
C VAL A 85 18.79 9.90 -7.30
N LEU A 86 17.45 9.78 -7.31
CA LEU A 86 16.54 10.91 -7.22
C LEU A 86 16.07 11.02 -5.76
N LYS A 87 16.38 12.13 -5.10
CA LYS A 87 16.21 12.28 -3.65
C LYS A 87 15.32 13.47 -3.29
N ALA A 88 14.36 13.24 -2.39
CA ALA A 88 13.48 14.30 -1.95
C ALA A 88 14.24 15.38 -1.15
N ASN A 89 13.98 16.64 -1.48
CA ASN A 89 14.51 17.78 -0.74
C ASN A 89 13.81 17.85 0.63
N PRO A 90 14.53 17.90 1.76
CA PRO A 90 13.95 17.87 3.10
C PRO A 90 13.38 19.23 3.57
N ASP A 91 13.40 20.27 2.74
CA ASP A 91 12.76 21.55 3.07
C ASP A 91 11.25 21.42 2.97
N GLU A 92 10.58 21.33 4.12
CA GLU A 92 9.13 21.17 4.19
C GLU A 92 8.36 22.34 3.55
N SER A 93 8.96 23.52 3.48
CA SER A 93 8.30 24.75 3.00
C SER A 93 8.00 24.74 1.50
N ILE A 94 8.68 23.89 0.73
CA ILE A 94 8.50 23.80 -0.73
C ILE A 94 7.32 22.91 -1.16
N TYR A 95 6.79 22.08 -0.26
CA TYR A 95 5.68 21.20 -0.53
C TYR A 95 4.35 21.91 -0.26
N GLN A 96 3.67 22.34 -1.31
CA GLN A 96 2.47 23.19 -1.22
C GLN A 96 1.17 22.46 -1.61
N LEU A 97 1.27 21.32 -2.27
CA LEU A 97 0.12 20.55 -2.75
C LEU A 97 -0.01 19.26 -1.96
N SER A 98 -1.22 18.95 -1.50
CA SER A 98 -1.54 17.71 -0.81
C SER A 98 -2.09 16.67 -1.80
N ALA A 99 -1.78 15.39 -1.53
CA ALA A 99 -2.42 14.25 -2.18
C ALA A 99 -3.89 14.10 -1.76
N PHE A 100 -4.28 14.73 -0.66
CA PHE A 100 -5.63 14.65 -0.11
C PHE A 100 -6.47 15.85 -0.55
N GLY A 101 -7.72 15.60 -0.93
CA GLY A 101 -8.61 16.60 -1.50
C GLY A 101 -8.88 17.82 -0.59
N GLU A 102 -8.92 17.59 0.73
CA GLU A 102 -8.85 18.68 1.70
C GLU A 102 -7.39 18.85 2.10
N ASN A 103 -6.74 19.90 1.64
CA ASN A 103 -5.37 20.20 2.05
C ASN A 103 -5.33 20.54 3.54
N ARG A 104 -5.08 19.52 4.37
CA ARG A 104 -4.97 19.63 5.82
C ARG A 104 -3.53 19.83 6.30
N GLY A 105 -2.59 20.07 5.38
CA GLY A 105 -1.18 20.15 5.67
C GLY A 105 -0.53 18.81 5.94
N GLU A 106 -1.09 17.71 5.41
CA GLU A 106 -0.53 16.36 5.49
C GLU A 106 -0.50 15.70 4.11
N GLY A 107 0.34 14.69 3.94
CA GLY A 107 0.42 13.91 2.70
C GLY A 107 0.74 14.76 1.48
N MET A 108 1.80 15.53 1.52
CA MET A 108 2.16 16.45 0.45
C MET A 108 2.66 15.69 -0.79
N LEU A 109 2.67 16.34 -1.95
CA LEU A 109 3.10 15.74 -3.21
C LEU A 109 4.59 16.01 -3.48
N TRP A 110 5.34 14.95 -3.82
CA TRP A 110 6.69 15.08 -4.37
C TRP A 110 6.71 14.75 -5.86
N LEU A 111 6.73 13.45 -6.24
CA LEU A 111 6.57 13.05 -7.64
C LEU A 111 5.08 12.79 -7.87
N TRP A 112 4.47 13.48 -8.82
CA TRP A 112 3.04 13.34 -9.00
C TRP A 112 2.58 13.55 -10.45
N ALA A 113 1.45 12.92 -10.79
CA ALA A 113 0.71 13.20 -12.02
C ALA A 113 -0.79 13.22 -11.76
N LYS A 114 -1.52 13.94 -12.57
CA LYS A 114 -2.98 13.94 -12.56
C LYS A 114 -3.51 14.04 -13.98
N ASP A 115 -4.58 13.27 -14.25
CA ASP A 115 -5.28 13.27 -15.55
C ASP A 115 -4.30 13.01 -16.71
N ALA A 116 -3.52 11.93 -16.62
CA ALA A 116 -2.44 11.59 -17.55
C ALA A 116 -2.54 10.13 -18.01
N GLU A 117 -1.67 9.75 -18.95
CA GLU A 117 -1.60 8.38 -19.45
C GLU A 117 -0.17 7.97 -19.81
N ASN A 118 0.07 6.63 -19.84
CA ASN A 118 1.31 6.04 -20.31
C ASN A 118 2.53 6.55 -19.51
N ILE A 119 2.48 6.49 -18.19
CA ILE A 119 3.60 6.85 -17.31
C ILE A 119 4.36 5.58 -16.94
N THR A 120 5.65 5.57 -17.25
CA THR A 120 6.60 4.54 -16.82
C THR A 120 7.60 5.13 -15.85
N ILE A 121 7.94 4.36 -14.81
CA ILE A 121 9.10 4.60 -13.92
C ILE A 121 9.94 3.34 -13.98
N SER A 122 11.18 3.46 -14.44
CA SER A 122 12.01 2.31 -14.77
C SER A 122 13.49 2.49 -14.44
N GLY A 123 14.25 1.43 -14.62
CA GLY A 123 15.69 1.42 -14.44
C GLY A 123 16.14 0.74 -13.14
N ARG A 124 17.42 0.84 -12.80
CA ARG A 124 18.00 0.21 -11.60
C ARG A 124 18.55 1.24 -10.60
N GLY A 125 18.14 2.49 -10.75
CA GLY A 125 18.46 3.55 -9.81
C GLY A 125 17.54 3.56 -8.60
N THR A 126 17.69 4.60 -7.79
CA THR A 126 16.98 4.72 -6.52
C THR A 126 16.16 6.01 -6.48
N ILE A 127 14.88 5.91 -6.10
CA ILE A 127 14.05 7.02 -5.66
C ILE A 127 14.07 7.01 -4.13
N HIS A 128 14.62 8.06 -3.53
CA HIS A 128 14.87 8.15 -2.10
C HIS A 128 14.03 9.24 -1.45
N GLY A 129 12.98 8.87 -0.72
CA GLY A 129 12.03 9.80 -0.11
C GLY A 129 12.58 10.64 1.04
N ASN A 130 13.83 10.35 1.50
CA ASN A 130 14.54 11.11 2.54
C ASN A 130 13.75 11.23 3.87
N GLY A 131 12.89 10.26 4.16
CA GLY A 131 11.87 10.28 5.18
C GLY A 131 12.37 10.60 6.58
N ILE A 132 13.54 10.09 6.97
CA ILE A 132 14.13 10.34 8.29
C ILE A 132 14.39 11.84 8.54
N ARG A 133 14.60 12.64 7.50
CA ARG A 133 14.85 14.08 7.61
C ARG A 133 13.60 14.87 7.96
N PHE A 134 12.43 14.28 7.78
CA PHE A 134 11.13 14.84 8.19
C PHE A 134 10.71 14.40 9.60
N MET A 135 11.54 13.56 10.26
CA MET A 135 11.21 12.98 11.55
C MET A 135 12.12 13.53 12.67
N GLY A 136 11.57 13.59 13.88
CA GLY A 136 12.29 13.99 15.09
C GLY A 136 12.69 12.81 15.97
N ALA A 137 12.64 12.99 17.28
CA ALA A 137 12.98 11.97 18.23
C ALA A 137 12.00 10.78 18.22
N GLU A 138 12.47 9.60 18.61
CA GLU A 138 11.61 8.45 18.86
C GLU A 138 10.66 8.74 20.05
N LEU A 139 9.41 8.30 19.95
CA LEU A 139 8.46 8.39 21.05
C LEU A 139 8.80 7.37 22.13
N ASP A 140 8.75 7.78 23.40
CA ASP A 140 9.18 6.97 24.54
C ASP A 140 8.36 5.68 24.73
N ASP A 141 7.07 5.72 24.44
CA ASP A 141 6.10 4.63 24.61
C ASP A 141 5.67 3.96 23.30
N SER A 142 6.33 4.29 22.20
CA SER A 142 5.99 3.87 20.86
C SER A 142 7.22 3.40 20.09
N TYR A 143 6.99 2.56 19.10
CA TYR A 143 8.00 2.19 18.12
C TYR A 143 8.17 3.26 17.02
N GLU A 144 7.43 4.35 17.08
CA GLU A 144 7.41 5.40 16.07
C GLU A 144 8.40 6.51 16.33
N LEU A 145 8.90 7.10 15.24
CA LEU A 145 9.57 8.39 15.28
C LEU A 145 8.52 9.51 15.39
N LYS A 146 8.85 10.54 16.13
CA LYS A 146 8.00 11.73 16.28
C LYS A 146 8.13 12.61 15.03
N PRO A 147 7.04 13.20 14.49
CA PRO A 147 7.15 14.27 13.49
C PRO A 147 7.97 15.46 14.00
N LEU A 148 8.68 16.15 13.10
CA LEU A 148 9.53 17.30 13.46
C LEU A 148 8.73 18.48 14.05
N LYS A 149 7.50 18.69 13.59
CA LYS A 149 6.67 19.84 13.93
C LYS A 149 5.35 19.45 14.58
N ASP A 150 4.54 20.44 14.88
CA ASP A 150 3.22 20.33 15.49
C ASP A 150 2.39 19.20 14.84
N PRO A 151 1.83 18.27 15.63
CA PRO A 151 0.99 17.20 15.12
C PRO A 151 -0.28 17.66 14.38
N SER A 152 -0.64 18.94 14.42
CA SER A 152 -1.72 19.53 13.62
C SER A 152 -1.33 19.79 12.15
N PHE A 153 -0.03 19.73 11.83
CA PHE A 153 0.50 19.94 10.50
C PHE A 153 1.59 18.91 10.23
N ASP A 154 1.36 18.04 9.23
CA ASP A 154 2.28 16.96 8.86
C ASP A 154 2.66 17.09 7.37
N PRO A 155 3.65 17.94 7.05
CA PRO A 155 4.01 18.27 5.66
C PRO A 155 4.81 17.18 4.95
N ARG A 156 4.93 16.00 5.55
CA ARG A 156 5.68 14.90 4.96
C ARG A 156 5.12 14.54 3.58
N PRO A 157 5.97 14.47 2.53
CA PRO A 157 5.47 14.17 1.19
C PRO A 157 5.28 12.66 0.96
N HIS A 158 4.26 12.33 0.16
CA HIS A 158 4.22 11.07 -0.58
C HIS A 158 5.39 11.03 -1.56
N VAL A 159 5.94 9.83 -1.79
CA VAL A 159 7.04 9.69 -2.77
C VAL A 159 6.50 9.82 -4.19
N LEU A 160 5.44 9.06 -4.51
CA LEU A 160 4.79 9.06 -5.82
C LEU A 160 3.28 9.04 -5.65
N THR A 161 2.60 10.01 -6.22
CA THR A 161 1.12 10.02 -6.29
C THR A 161 0.65 10.18 -7.72
N LEU A 162 -0.10 9.20 -8.21
CA LEU A 162 -0.71 9.23 -9.54
C LEU A 162 -2.22 9.26 -9.40
N THR A 163 -2.86 10.33 -9.89
CA THR A 163 -4.32 10.52 -9.80
C THR A 163 -4.93 10.50 -11.19
N ASN A 164 -5.91 9.60 -11.41
CA ASN A 164 -6.59 9.42 -12.69
C ASN A 164 -5.59 9.22 -13.85
N VAL A 165 -4.67 8.27 -13.67
CA VAL A 165 -3.66 7.94 -14.68
C VAL A 165 -3.97 6.57 -15.30
N GLN A 166 -3.93 6.50 -16.63
CA GLN A 166 -4.10 5.25 -17.37
C GLN A 166 -2.73 4.68 -17.79
N ASN A 167 -2.61 3.36 -17.78
CA ASN A 167 -1.40 2.63 -18.21
C ASN A 167 -0.14 3.06 -17.43
N VAL A 168 -0.10 2.73 -16.15
CA VAL A 168 1.06 2.96 -15.29
C VAL A 168 1.98 1.74 -15.30
N VAL A 169 3.28 1.95 -15.41
CA VAL A 169 4.30 0.89 -15.25
C VAL A 169 5.37 1.37 -14.27
N ILE A 170 5.59 0.61 -13.18
CA ILE A 170 6.70 0.86 -12.24
C ILE A 170 7.51 -0.43 -12.15
N ARG A 171 8.78 -0.41 -12.56
CA ARG A 171 9.57 -1.63 -12.63
C ARG A 171 11.06 -1.45 -12.34
N ASP A 172 11.64 -2.49 -11.74
CA ASP A 172 13.09 -2.67 -11.51
C ASP A 172 13.75 -1.64 -10.57
N VAL A 173 13.09 -0.53 -10.26
CA VAL A 173 13.62 0.54 -9.40
C VAL A 173 13.65 0.16 -7.93
N THR A 174 14.57 0.77 -7.19
CA THR A 174 14.52 0.81 -5.72
C THR A 174 13.83 2.09 -5.28
N ILE A 175 12.78 1.99 -4.44
CA ILE A 175 12.14 3.12 -3.77
C ILE A 175 12.40 2.97 -2.28
N THR A 176 12.93 3.99 -1.61
CA THR A 176 13.35 3.84 -0.22
C THR A 176 13.11 5.10 0.60
N GLU A 177 13.03 4.91 1.92
CA GLU A 177 12.92 6.01 2.89
C GLU A 177 11.76 6.97 2.59
N GLY A 178 10.57 6.44 2.26
CA GLY A 178 9.36 7.24 2.13
C GLY A 178 9.06 8.02 3.41
N ALA A 179 8.71 9.30 3.28
CA ALA A 179 8.36 10.14 4.42
C ALA A 179 6.89 9.96 4.83
N TYR A 180 6.05 9.59 3.90
CA TYR A 180 4.62 9.29 4.04
C TYR A 180 4.28 8.12 3.10
N TRP A 181 3.05 7.97 2.60
CA TRP A 181 2.71 6.91 1.64
C TRP A 181 3.67 6.93 0.44
N THR A 182 4.17 5.75 0.07
CA THR A 182 5.28 5.70 -0.91
C THR A 182 4.76 5.70 -2.34
N VAL A 183 3.91 4.76 -2.72
CA VAL A 183 3.26 4.72 -4.03
C VAL A 183 1.76 4.80 -3.82
N HIS A 184 1.15 5.90 -4.20
CA HIS A 184 -0.28 6.14 -4.08
C HIS A 184 -0.92 6.28 -5.45
N LEU A 185 -1.72 5.29 -5.84
CA LEU A 185 -2.48 5.27 -7.08
C LEU A 185 -3.94 5.58 -6.78
N VAL A 186 -4.44 6.71 -7.28
CA VAL A 186 -5.80 7.20 -7.05
C VAL A 186 -6.59 7.18 -8.36
N GLY A 187 -7.61 6.35 -8.45
CA GLY A 187 -8.43 6.25 -9.67
C GLY A 187 -7.66 5.83 -10.92
N CYS A 188 -6.54 5.12 -10.75
CA CYS A 188 -5.75 4.64 -11.88
C CYS A 188 -6.38 3.42 -12.54
N ASP A 189 -6.21 3.29 -13.85
CA ASP A 189 -6.69 2.16 -14.65
C ASP A 189 -5.55 1.54 -15.44
N GLY A 190 -5.28 0.26 -15.20
CA GLY A 190 -4.21 -0.48 -15.89
C GLY A 190 -2.82 -0.18 -15.33
N ALA A 191 -2.54 -0.59 -14.09
CA ALA A 191 -1.20 -0.44 -13.51
C ALA A 191 -0.44 -1.78 -13.44
N VAL A 192 0.87 -1.74 -13.69
CA VAL A 192 1.80 -2.85 -13.51
C VAL A 192 2.95 -2.39 -12.63
N ILE A 193 3.11 -3.05 -11.47
CA ILE A 193 4.24 -2.83 -10.56
C ILE A 193 5.01 -4.15 -10.47
N ASP A 194 6.22 -4.19 -11.01
CA ASP A 194 6.96 -5.44 -11.16
C ASP A 194 8.44 -5.30 -10.78
N GLY A 195 8.93 -6.24 -9.96
CA GLY A 195 10.34 -6.37 -9.63
C GLY A 195 10.94 -5.21 -8.83
N ILE A 196 10.13 -4.38 -8.17
CA ILE A 196 10.64 -3.26 -7.38
C ILE A 196 11.11 -3.69 -5.99
N GLN A 197 12.05 -2.94 -5.44
CA GLN A 197 12.39 -2.99 -4.03
C GLN A 197 11.87 -1.71 -3.36
N LEU A 198 10.90 -1.84 -2.45
CA LEU A 198 10.37 -0.74 -1.66
C LEU A 198 10.82 -0.92 -0.21
N LEU A 199 11.78 -0.09 0.24
CA LEU A 199 12.52 -0.28 1.47
C LEU A 199 12.34 0.91 2.42
N ASN A 200 11.20 1.01 3.07
CA ASN A 200 10.91 2.08 4.00
C ASN A 200 11.48 1.81 5.39
N ASN A 201 11.72 2.88 6.11
CA ASN A 201 12.05 2.84 7.52
C ASN A 201 10.84 2.39 8.34
N LEU A 202 11.01 1.32 9.10
CA LEU A 202 9.92 0.71 9.86
C LEU A 202 9.41 1.57 11.03
N LYS A 203 10.08 2.67 11.38
CA LYS A 203 9.68 3.59 12.45
C LYS A 203 8.95 4.84 11.94
N ILE A 204 8.80 5.01 10.64
CA ILE A 204 8.04 6.11 10.05
C ILE A 204 6.58 5.68 9.91
N ARG A 205 5.70 6.28 10.71
CA ARG A 205 4.26 6.06 10.63
C ARG A 205 3.69 6.56 9.30
N ASN A 206 2.61 5.95 8.82
CA ASN A 206 2.05 6.21 7.50
C ASN A 206 3.10 6.09 6.39
N GLY A 207 4.12 5.26 6.61
CA GLY A 207 5.11 4.92 5.61
C GLY A 207 4.64 3.72 4.77
N ASP A 208 3.38 3.76 4.32
CA ASP A 208 2.76 2.71 3.52
C ASP A 208 3.58 2.45 2.24
N GLY A 209 3.56 1.22 1.77
CA GLY A 209 4.28 0.84 0.56
C GLY A 209 3.52 1.22 -0.70
N ILE A 210 2.46 0.50 -1.01
CA ILE A 210 1.65 0.68 -2.21
C ILE A 210 0.18 0.80 -1.80
N ASP A 211 -0.41 1.96 -2.05
CA ASP A 211 -1.81 2.26 -1.81
C ASP A 211 -2.59 2.31 -3.12
N LEU A 212 -3.58 1.47 -3.27
CA LEU A 212 -4.52 1.45 -4.39
C LEU A 212 -5.83 2.06 -3.91
N ASP A 213 -6.10 3.29 -4.30
CA ASP A 213 -7.28 4.05 -3.91
C ASP A 213 -8.19 4.21 -5.14
N HIS A 214 -9.38 3.61 -5.14
CA HIS A 214 -10.30 3.61 -6.31
C HIS A 214 -9.65 3.14 -7.64
N SER A 215 -8.58 2.36 -7.56
CA SER A 215 -7.82 1.92 -8.73
C SER A 215 -8.24 0.53 -9.20
N LYS A 216 -8.09 0.26 -10.49
CA LYS A 216 -8.55 -0.99 -11.12
C LYS A 216 -7.59 -1.52 -12.16
N ASN A 217 -7.74 -2.81 -12.53
CA ASN A 217 -6.89 -3.50 -13.49
C ASN A 217 -5.40 -3.44 -13.10
N VAL A 218 -5.08 -3.73 -11.82
CA VAL A 218 -3.74 -3.59 -11.26
C VAL A 218 -3.06 -4.96 -11.08
N ARG A 219 -1.80 -5.06 -11.45
CA ARG A 219 -0.94 -6.22 -11.21
C ARG A 219 0.31 -5.79 -10.45
N ILE A 220 0.56 -6.43 -9.31
CA ILE A 220 1.77 -6.24 -8.49
C ILE A 220 2.48 -7.58 -8.39
N ALA A 221 3.73 -7.67 -8.84
CA ALA A 221 4.46 -8.93 -8.84
C ALA A 221 5.95 -8.77 -8.53
N ASN A 222 6.55 -9.85 -7.99
CA ASN A 222 8.00 -9.98 -7.81
C ASN A 222 8.64 -8.88 -6.95
N CYS A 223 7.87 -8.25 -6.04
CA CYS A 223 8.31 -7.12 -5.24
C CYS A 223 8.83 -7.55 -3.87
N TYR A 224 9.81 -6.79 -3.36
CA TYR A 224 10.24 -6.86 -1.97
C TYR A 224 9.85 -5.55 -1.27
N ILE A 225 9.00 -5.63 -0.24
CA ILE A 225 8.39 -4.45 0.38
C ILE A 225 8.59 -4.49 1.89
N THR A 226 9.20 -3.44 2.44
CA THR A 226 9.21 -3.18 3.88
C THR A 226 8.54 -1.84 4.18
N SER A 227 7.69 -1.80 5.20
CA SER A 227 6.86 -0.63 5.50
C SER A 227 6.72 -0.37 6.99
N GLY A 228 6.72 0.88 7.38
CA GLY A 228 6.39 1.33 8.74
C GLY A 228 4.88 1.25 9.03
N ASP A 229 4.07 1.24 7.99
CA ASP A 229 2.63 0.99 8.03
C ASP A 229 2.27 -0.16 7.09
N ASP A 230 1.23 -0.10 6.27
CA ASP A 230 0.80 -1.21 5.42
C ASP A 230 1.76 -1.42 4.23
N CYS A 231 2.08 -2.67 3.83
CA CYS A 231 2.91 -2.89 2.64
C CYS A 231 2.11 -2.70 1.35
N ILE A 232 0.95 -3.35 1.24
CA ILE A 232 0.02 -3.18 0.13
C ILE A 232 -1.36 -2.94 0.72
N CYS A 233 -1.96 -1.81 0.39
CA CYS A 233 -3.26 -1.40 0.93
C CYS A 233 -4.23 -1.04 -0.19
N LEU A 234 -5.42 -1.65 -0.18
CA LEU A 234 -6.54 -1.31 -1.04
C LEU A 234 -7.53 -0.48 -0.25
N LYS A 235 -7.97 0.64 -0.80
CA LYS A 235 -8.90 1.54 -0.14
C LYS A 235 -9.78 2.27 -1.15
N ASN A 236 -10.87 2.87 -0.66
CA ASN A 236 -11.74 3.77 -1.42
C ASN A 236 -12.01 4.99 -0.54
N ARG A 237 -11.24 6.05 -0.71
CA ARG A 237 -11.38 7.27 0.09
C ARG A 237 -12.52 8.14 -0.45
N ARG A 238 -13.33 8.70 0.43
CA ARG A 238 -14.50 9.52 0.07
C ARG A 238 -14.17 10.68 -0.87
N GLU A 239 -13.04 11.30 -0.71
CA GLU A 239 -12.62 12.42 -1.55
C GLU A 239 -12.31 12.05 -3.00
N SER A 240 -12.20 10.75 -3.27
CA SER A 240 -11.88 10.15 -4.58
C SER A 240 -13.06 9.32 -5.15
N GLU A 241 -14.26 9.44 -4.57
CA GLU A 241 -15.44 8.61 -4.92
C GLU A 241 -15.84 8.70 -6.40
N GLN A 242 -15.50 9.79 -7.10
CA GLN A 242 -15.76 9.96 -8.53
C GLN A 242 -15.04 8.92 -9.41
N TYR A 243 -14.04 8.23 -8.90
CA TYR A 243 -13.30 7.21 -9.66
C TYR A 243 -13.90 5.81 -9.54
N GLY A 244 -14.90 5.62 -8.65
CA GLY A 244 -15.65 4.38 -8.51
C GLY A 244 -14.89 3.30 -7.73
N SER A 245 -15.24 2.06 -7.96
CA SER A 245 -14.78 0.90 -7.18
C SER A 245 -13.31 0.56 -7.42
N CYS A 246 -12.68 -0.05 -6.40
CA CYS A 246 -11.36 -0.64 -6.51
C CYS A 246 -11.50 -2.14 -6.82
N HIS A 247 -11.02 -2.61 -8.00
CA HIS A 247 -11.28 -3.98 -8.44
C HIS A 247 -10.31 -4.51 -9.51
N ASP A 248 -10.41 -5.81 -9.80
CA ASP A 248 -9.57 -6.52 -10.79
C ASP A 248 -8.08 -6.38 -10.47
N ILE A 249 -7.71 -6.84 -9.27
CA ILE A 249 -6.35 -6.68 -8.72
C ILE A 249 -5.73 -8.05 -8.47
N VAL A 250 -4.49 -8.22 -8.92
CA VAL A 250 -3.67 -9.40 -8.65
C VAL A 250 -2.35 -8.98 -8.01
N VAL A 251 -2.03 -9.61 -6.88
CA VAL A 251 -0.73 -9.47 -6.19
C VAL A 251 -0.10 -10.85 -6.05
N THR A 252 1.11 -11.02 -6.55
CA THR A 252 1.77 -12.34 -6.52
C THR A 252 3.30 -12.26 -6.36
N ASN A 253 3.91 -13.34 -5.86
CA ASN A 253 5.37 -13.48 -5.75
C ASN A 253 6.06 -12.37 -4.95
N CYS A 254 5.39 -11.80 -3.96
CA CYS A 254 5.95 -10.69 -3.16
C CYS A 254 6.46 -11.17 -1.80
N VAL A 255 7.52 -10.53 -1.33
CA VAL A 255 8.04 -10.69 0.03
C VAL A 255 7.82 -9.38 0.79
N MET A 256 7.15 -9.45 1.94
CA MET A 256 6.69 -8.27 2.66
C MET A 256 7.05 -8.32 4.15
N ALA A 257 7.31 -7.15 4.74
CA ALA A 257 7.46 -6.97 6.19
C ALA A 257 6.87 -5.61 6.62
N SER A 258 5.93 -5.62 7.57
CA SER A 258 5.22 -4.42 8.02
C SER A 258 5.16 -4.31 9.53
N ARG A 259 5.22 -3.10 10.05
CA ARG A 259 4.87 -2.84 11.45
C ARG A 259 3.37 -2.69 11.71
N SER A 260 2.57 -2.59 10.67
CA SER A 260 1.11 -2.53 10.71
C SER A 260 0.51 -3.80 10.07
N CYS A 261 0.12 -3.76 8.83
CA CYS A 261 -0.47 -4.90 8.14
C CYS A 261 0.23 -5.13 6.80
N ALA A 262 0.73 -6.35 6.55
CA ALA A 262 1.44 -6.61 5.31
C ALA A 262 0.52 -6.46 4.09
N ILE A 263 -0.66 -7.05 4.12
CA ILE A 263 -1.70 -6.89 3.10
C ILE A 263 -2.97 -6.41 3.79
N LYS A 264 -3.47 -5.25 3.37
CA LYS A 264 -4.65 -4.64 3.98
C LYS A 264 -5.69 -4.22 2.95
N ILE A 265 -6.95 -4.41 3.28
CA ILE A 265 -8.10 -3.82 2.61
C ILE A 265 -8.80 -2.90 3.61
N GLY A 266 -8.90 -1.61 3.28
CA GLY A 266 -9.42 -0.57 4.17
C GLY A 266 -8.28 0.20 4.88
N SER A 267 -8.48 0.87 6.01
CA SER A 267 -9.74 1.02 6.76
C SER A 267 -10.78 1.88 6.04
N GLU A 268 -10.37 2.81 5.19
CA GLU A 268 -11.24 3.69 4.41
C GLU A 268 -11.82 2.93 3.22
N ASN A 269 -13.14 2.80 3.20
CA ASN A 269 -13.84 2.14 2.10
C ASN A 269 -15.25 2.71 1.93
N MET A 270 -15.40 3.64 0.99
CA MET A 270 -16.67 4.33 0.70
C MET A 270 -17.42 3.72 -0.49
N ASP A 271 -16.78 2.79 -1.23
CA ASP A 271 -17.31 2.14 -2.41
C ASP A 271 -17.06 0.62 -2.33
N SER A 272 -17.13 -0.10 -3.42
CA SER A 272 -16.90 -1.54 -3.44
C SER A 272 -15.41 -1.86 -3.72
N ILE A 273 -14.89 -2.86 -3.01
CA ILE A 273 -13.61 -3.50 -3.32
C ILE A 273 -13.89 -4.96 -3.63
N TYR A 274 -13.62 -5.42 -4.85
CA TYR A 274 -13.95 -6.76 -5.26
C TYR A 274 -13.04 -7.32 -6.36
N ASN A 275 -13.13 -8.64 -6.59
CA ASN A 275 -12.34 -9.36 -7.59
C ASN A 275 -10.84 -9.17 -7.38
N VAL A 276 -10.34 -9.59 -6.20
CA VAL A 276 -8.96 -9.41 -5.76
C VAL A 276 -8.32 -10.74 -5.42
N LEU A 277 -7.13 -10.97 -5.94
CA LEU A 277 -6.33 -12.15 -5.67
C LEU A 277 -4.96 -11.77 -5.08
N PHE A 278 -4.65 -12.32 -3.91
CA PHE A 278 -3.30 -12.34 -3.33
C PHE A 278 -2.80 -13.78 -3.32
N ASP A 279 -1.70 -14.07 -4.01
CA ASP A 279 -1.22 -15.43 -4.20
C ASP A 279 0.30 -15.53 -4.10
N ASN A 280 0.78 -16.67 -3.58
CA ASN A 280 2.20 -17.02 -3.57
C ASN A 280 3.12 -15.95 -2.98
N CYS A 281 2.80 -15.48 -1.77
CA CYS A 281 3.55 -14.43 -1.07
C CYS A 281 4.18 -14.95 0.23
N ILE A 282 5.23 -14.26 0.65
CA ILE A 282 5.87 -14.47 1.97
C ILE A 282 5.75 -13.17 2.77
N ILE A 283 5.21 -13.27 3.98
CA ILE A 283 5.14 -12.16 4.93
C ILE A 283 6.04 -12.48 6.12
N THR A 284 6.98 -11.59 6.39
CA THR A 284 7.95 -11.78 7.47
C THR A 284 7.81 -10.69 8.51
N ARG A 285 7.79 -11.06 9.78
CA ARG A 285 7.84 -10.10 10.89
C ARG A 285 6.81 -8.97 10.78
N SER A 286 5.60 -9.29 10.38
CA SER A 286 4.50 -8.31 10.31
C SER A 286 3.73 -8.24 11.62
N ASN A 287 3.07 -7.11 11.92
CA ASN A 287 2.12 -7.09 13.02
C ASN A 287 0.85 -7.85 12.61
N ARG A 288 0.11 -7.39 11.62
CA ARG A 288 -0.94 -8.20 10.96
C ARG A 288 -0.44 -8.77 9.65
N GLY A 289 -0.92 -9.97 9.31
CA GLY A 289 -0.61 -10.62 8.04
C GLY A 289 -1.57 -10.19 6.93
N LEU A 290 -2.75 -10.79 6.91
CA LEU A 290 -3.79 -10.64 5.91
C LEU A 290 -4.99 -9.95 6.56
N GLY A 291 -5.20 -8.67 6.25
CA GLY A 291 -6.16 -7.82 6.94
C GLY A 291 -7.26 -7.26 6.04
N ILE A 292 -8.52 -7.51 6.39
CA ILE A 292 -9.67 -6.76 5.90
C ILE A 292 -10.24 -5.96 7.08
N GLN A 293 -10.15 -4.65 6.98
CA GLN A 293 -10.56 -3.72 8.03
C GLN A 293 -11.58 -2.73 7.47
N ASN A 294 -12.79 -3.19 7.18
CA ASN A 294 -13.82 -2.32 6.64
C ASN A 294 -14.41 -1.43 7.75
N ARG A 295 -14.33 -0.12 7.58
CA ARG A 295 -14.76 0.84 8.61
C ARG A 295 -15.78 1.86 8.13
N ASP A 296 -16.14 1.81 6.86
CA ASP A 296 -17.06 2.73 6.23
C ASP A 296 -18.13 1.95 5.44
N GLU A 297 -19.03 2.64 4.78
CA GLU A 297 -20.22 2.07 4.15
C GLU A 297 -19.96 1.20 2.91
N GLY A 298 -18.75 1.22 2.36
CA GLY A 298 -18.37 0.41 1.19
C GLY A 298 -18.32 -1.08 1.49
N THR A 299 -18.40 -1.88 0.46
CA THR A 299 -18.40 -3.35 0.56
C THR A 299 -17.05 -3.94 0.17
N VAL A 300 -16.72 -5.12 0.72
CA VAL A 300 -15.56 -5.90 0.30
C VAL A 300 -16.04 -7.31 -0.05
N SER A 301 -15.76 -7.75 -1.27
CA SER A 301 -16.20 -9.08 -1.69
C SER A 301 -15.28 -9.73 -2.72
N ASP A 302 -15.42 -11.04 -2.89
CA ASP A 302 -14.71 -11.81 -3.90
C ASP A 302 -13.19 -11.62 -3.81
N VAL A 303 -12.66 -11.76 -2.58
CA VAL A 303 -11.22 -11.68 -2.29
C VAL A 303 -10.68 -13.05 -1.94
N THR A 304 -9.60 -13.43 -2.58
CA THR A 304 -8.90 -14.69 -2.32
C THR A 304 -7.47 -14.42 -1.87
N PHE A 305 -7.08 -15.08 -0.78
CA PHE A 305 -5.70 -15.19 -0.31
C PHE A 305 -5.28 -16.65 -0.42
N SER A 306 -4.21 -16.93 -1.16
CA SER A 306 -3.78 -18.31 -1.41
C SER A 306 -2.26 -18.48 -1.36
N ASN A 307 -1.82 -19.65 -0.90
CA ASN A 307 -0.41 -20.06 -0.93
C ASN A 307 0.52 -19.05 -0.22
N ILE A 308 0.14 -18.59 0.98
CA ILE A 308 0.89 -17.55 1.71
C ILE A 308 1.51 -18.15 2.99
N GLN A 309 2.80 -17.86 3.17
CA GLN A 309 3.52 -18.13 4.43
C GLN A 309 3.72 -16.81 5.19
N LEU A 310 3.46 -16.81 6.50
CA LEU A 310 3.54 -15.58 7.29
C LEU A 310 4.07 -15.77 8.71
N ASP A 311 4.77 -14.75 9.19
CA ASP A 311 5.24 -14.58 10.57
C ASP A 311 4.64 -13.28 11.09
N CYS A 312 3.75 -13.39 12.09
CA CYS A 312 3.12 -12.24 12.73
C CYS A 312 3.58 -12.11 14.18
N ARG A 313 4.04 -10.89 14.52
CA ARG A 313 4.54 -10.58 15.86
C ARG A 313 4.15 -9.19 16.31
N LEU A 314 4.10 -9.00 17.61
CA LEU A 314 3.88 -7.68 18.20
C LEU A 314 5.09 -6.76 17.95
N TRP A 315 4.79 -5.51 17.65
CA TRP A 315 5.80 -4.46 17.52
C TRP A 315 5.65 -3.39 18.61
N SER A 316 4.51 -3.37 19.29
CA SER A 316 4.16 -2.36 20.29
C SER A 316 2.95 -2.84 21.11
N ASP A 317 2.81 -2.38 22.34
CA ASP A 317 1.60 -2.59 23.13
C ASP A 317 0.49 -1.58 22.78
N VAL A 318 0.84 -0.43 22.20
CA VAL A 318 -0.09 0.69 21.97
C VAL A 318 -0.64 0.75 20.56
N TRP A 319 0.15 0.36 19.55
CA TRP A 319 -0.25 0.43 18.15
C TRP A 319 -1.40 -0.53 17.80
N TRP A 320 -2.08 -0.24 16.71
CA TRP A 320 -3.18 -1.06 16.21
C TRP A 320 -2.68 -2.41 15.69
N GLY A 321 -3.44 -3.45 16.02
CA GLY A 321 -3.07 -4.83 15.69
C GLY A 321 -2.35 -5.53 16.85
N LYS A 322 -2.61 -6.82 16.95
CA LYS A 322 -2.07 -7.67 18.03
C LYS A 322 -1.52 -8.98 17.48
N ALA A 323 -0.83 -8.90 16.34
CA ALA A 323 -0.21 -10.02 15.65
C ALA A 323 -1.21 -11.03 15.05
N GLU A 324 -2.38 -10.60 14.65
CA GLU A 324 -3.36 -11.46 14.00
C GLU A 324 -2.90 -11.87 12.59
N PRO A 325 -2.73 -13.18 12.29
CA PRO A 325 -2.28 -13.63 10.97
C PRO A 325 -3.35 -13.45 9.90
N ILE A 326 -4.61 -13.67 10.24
CA ILE A 326 -5.81 -13.39 9.43
C ILE A 326 -6.73 -12.50 10.25
N TYR A 327 -7.15 -11.40 9.66
CA TYR A 327 -7.99 -10.40 10.30
C TYR A 327 -9.07 -9.94 9.33
N VAL A 328 -10.33 -10.28 9.58
CA VAL A 328 -11.48 -9.92 8.72
C VAL A 328 -12.53 -9.23 9.54
N THR A 329 -12.72 -7.92 9.32
CA THR A 329 -13.62 -7.16 10.17
C THR A 329 -14.43 -6.12 9.41
N SER A 330 -15.67 -5.90 9.88
CA SER A 330 -16.51 -4.77 9.50
C SER A 330 -17.18 -4.16 10.73
N TYR A 331 -16.65 -3.02 11.17
CA TYR A 331 -17.16 -2.23 12.29
C TYR A 331 -17.22 -0.76 11.91
N PRO A 332 -18.27 -0.01 12.31
CA PRO A 332 -18.30 1.43 12.05
C PRO A 332 -17.19 2.16 12.80
N ARG A 333 -16.70 3.24 12.25
CA ARG A 333 -15.75 4.13 12.94
C ARG A 333 -16.36 4.72 14.20
N ALA A 334 -15.54 5.00 15.20
CA ALA A 334 -15.95 5.79 16.35
C ALA A 334 -16.23 7.25 15.92
N ASN A 335 -17.23 7.87 16.56
CA ASN A 335 -17.43 9.30 16.41
C ASN A 335 -16.30 10.11 17.10
N GLY A 336 -16.14 11.39 16.73
CA GLY A 336 -15.06 12.27 17.14
C GLY A 336 -14.92 12.54 18.65
N ASN A 337 -15.78 11.94 19.50
CA ASN A 337 -15.74 12.02 20.95
C ASN A 337 -15.01 10.84 21.63
N HIS A 338 -14.56 9.86 20.87
CA HIS A 338 -13.80 8.75 21.43
C HIS A 338 -12.34 9.16 21.69
N LYS A 339 -11.70 8.59 22.73
CA LYS A 339 -10.31 8.90 23.08
C LYS A 339 -9.30 8.60 21.97
N ASP A 340 -9.67 7.71 21.04
CA ASP A 340 -8.88 7.36 19.84
C ASP A 340 -9.26 8.20 18.62
N ALA A 341 -10.10 9.21 18.80
CA ALA A 341 -10.65 10.06 17.74
C ALA A 341 -9.69 11.19 17.28
N ASN A 342 -8.40 10.95 17.26
CA ASN A 342 -7.52 11.71 16.36
C ASN A 342 -7.86 11.41 14.88
N TRP A 343 -8.71 10.45 14.66
CA TRP A 343 -9.25 10.13 13.36
C TRP A 343 -10.46 11.03 13.07
N ARG A 344 -10.24 12.07 12.30
CA ARG A 344 -11.34 12.91 11.81
C ARG A 344 -12.01 12.19 10.64
N PHE A 345 -13.32 11.98 10.76
CA PHE A 345 -14.10 11.58 9.60
C PHE A 345 -13.91 12.62 8.49
N PRO A 346 -13.66 12.22 7.25
CA PRO A 346 -13.78 13.11 6.12
C PRO A 346 -15.16 13.78 6.13
N LYS A 347 -15.21 15.04 5.75
CA LYS A 347 -16.45 15.82 5.71
C LYS A 347 -17.49 15.08 4.85
N GLY A 348 -18.70 14.86 5.40
CA GLY A 348 -19.77 14.16 4.72
C GLY A 348 -19.80 12.64 4.95
N GLN A 349 -18.89 12.06 5.72
CA GLN A 349 -18.92 10.66 6.10
C GLN A 349 -20.13 10.38 7.02
N ILE A 350 -20.82 9.26 6.77
CA ILE A 350 -21.99 8.85 7.57
C ILE A 350 -21.48 8.08 8.80
N GLU A 351 -21.56 8.71 9.96
CA GLU A 351 -21.17 8.12 11.23
C GLU A 351 -21.98 6.85 11.54
N GLY A 352 -21.29 5.84 12.05
CA GLY A 352 -21.95 4.64 12.58
C GLY A 352 -22.44 3.64 11.53
N ARG A 353 -21.95 3.71 10.29
CA ARG A 353 -22.26 2.72 9.25
C ARG A 353 -20.98 2.03 8.78
N CYS A 354 -21.09 0.72 8.55
CA CYS A 354 -20.10 -0.06 7.82
C CYS A 354 -20.82 -0.96 6.81
N GLY A 355 -20.14 -1.21 5.71
CA GLY A 355 -20.64 -2.09 4.65
C GLY A 355 -20.40 -3.56 4.96
N GLU A 356 -20.76 -4.40 4.04
CA GLU A 356 -20.64 -5.85 4.13
C GLU A 356 -19.25 -6.31 3.65
N VAL A 357 -18.70 -7.32 4.34
CA VAL A 357 -17.53 -8.09 3.91
C VAL A 357 -17.97 -9.52 3.68
N SER A 358 -17.89 -10.00 2.44
CA SER A 358 -18.41 -11.32 2.08
C SER A 358 -17.63 -12.02 0.97
N ARG A 359 -17.79 -13.34 0.87
CA ARG A 359 -17.12 -14.18 -0.13
C ARG A 359 -15.60 -14.05 -0.10
N ILE A 360 -15.03 -14.10 1.11
CA ILE A 360 -13.59 -14.06 1.35
C ILE A 360 -13.04 -15.48 1.50
N ARG A 361 -11.95 -15.78 0.85
CA ARG A 361 -11.35 -17.12 0.79
C ARG A 361 -9.89 -17.09 1.22
N PHE A 362 -9.53 -18.01 2.12
CA PHE A 362 -8.16 -18.28 2.54
C PHE A 362 -7.82 -19.73 2.23
N TYR A 363 -6.82 -19.96 1.39
CA TYR A 363 -6.38 -21.29 0.97
C TYR A 363 -4.88 -21.49 1.19
N ASN A 364 -4.47 -22.63 1.78
CA ASN A 364 -3.06 -22.99 1.94
C ASN A 364 -2.27 -21.89 2.68
N ILE A 365 -2.73 -21.48 3.85
CA ILE A 365 -2.05 -20.48 4.68
C ILE A 365 -1.24 -21.18 5.77
N THR A 366 0.05 -20.82 5.87
CA THR A 366 0.90 -21.28 6.96
C THR A 366 1.41 -20.08 7.74
N ALA A 367 1.10 -20.02 9.03
CA ALA A 367 1.44 -18.90 9.89
C ALA A 367 2.17 -19.31 11.17
N THR A 368 3.21 -18.54 11.53
CA THR A 368 3.69 -18.45 12.91
C THR A 368 3.24 -17.12 13.48
N SER A 369 2.59 -17.09 14.64
CA SER A 369 1.99 -15.84 15.15
C SER A 369 1.92 -15.76 16.67
N GLU A 370 1.93 -14.52 17.19
CA GLU A 370 1.69 -14.23 18.62
C GLU A 370 0.18 -14.07 18.94
N ASN A 371 -0.70 -14.25 17.94
CA ASN A 371 -2.15 -14.24 18.13
C ASN A 371 -2.84 -15.19 17.16
N GLY A 372 -4.12 -15.47 17.40
CA GLY A 372 -4.98 -16.20 16.47
C GLY A 372 -5.59 -15.32 15.40
N CYS A 373 -6.29 -15.97 14.47
CA CYS A 373 -7.12 -15.30 13.48
C CYS A 373 -8.33 -14.64 14.13
N PHE A 374 -8.74 -13.47 13.63
CA PHE A 374 -9.93 -12.77 14.10
C PHE A 374 -10.88 -12.46 12.95
N ILE A 375 -12.14 -12.86 13.09
CA ILE A 375 -13.21 -12.62 12.13
C ILE A 375 -14.38 -12.00 12.90
N GLY A 376 -14.76 -10.74 12.56
CA GLY A 376 -15.81 -10.09 13.35
C GLY A 376 -16.54 -8.95 12.66
N GLY A 377 -17.84 -8.83 12.94
CA GLY A 377 -18.71 -7.79 12.45
C GLY A 377 -19.41 -7.01 13.56
N ASP A 378 -19.91 -5.82 13.22
CA ASP A 378 -20.82 -5.05 14.10
C ASP A 378 -22.12 -5.83 14.34
N THR A 379 -22.60 -6.50 13.30
CA THR A 379 -23.71 -7.44 13.32
C THR A 379 -23.39 -8.65 12.43
N PRO A 380 -24.10 -9.80 12.59
CA PRO A 380 -23.78 -11.02 11.84
C PRO A 380 -23.89 -10.91 10.31
N ASP A 381 -24.64 -9.95 9.80
CA ASP A 381 -24.79 -9.68 8.38
C ASP A 381 -23.63 -8.84 7.79
N LYS A 382 -22.81 -8.23 8.63
CA LYS A 382 -21.67 -7.41 8.18
C LYS A 382 -20.44 -8.22 7.77
N VAL A 383 -20.29 -9.42 8.30
CA VAL A 383 -19.22 -10.34 7.90
C VAL A 383 -19.84 -11.72 7.67
N ASN A 384 -19.83 -12.18 6.43
CA ASN A 384 -20.42 -13.46 6.08
C ASN A 384 -19.73 -14.15 4.91
N ASN A 385 -20.01 -15.47 4.75
CA ASN A 385 -19.47 -16.29 3.67
C ASN A 385 -17.93 -16.23 3.61
N ILE A 386 -17.29 -16.53 4.75
CA ILE A 386 -15.83 -16.58 4.90
C ILE A 386 -15.38 -18.03 4.91
N SER A 387 -14.36 -18.38 4.13
CA SER A 387 -13.82 -19.75 4.11
C SER A 387 -12.33 -19.77 4.46
N LEU A 388 -11.96 -20.63 5.39
CA LEU A 388 -10.59 -20.96 5.73
C LEU A 388 -10.37 -22.44 5.38
N ASN A 389 -9.50 -22.72 4.41
CA ASN A 389 -9.22 -24.06 3.94
C ASN A 389 -7.71 -24.34 3.99
N ASN A 390 -7.32 -25.41 4.65
CA ASN A 390 -5.92 -25.80 4.84
C ASN A 390 -5.07 -24.68 5.46
N VAL A 391 -5.44 -24.30 6.70
CA VAL A 391 -4.75 -23.25 7.47
C VAL A 391 -3.96 -23.89 8.61
N ASN A 392 -2.65 -23.67 8.62
CA ASN A 392 -1.72 -24.18 9.63
C ASN A 392 -1.20 -23.02 10.47
N LEU A 393 -1.53 -22.99 11.77
CA LEU A 393 -1.14 -21.96 12.70
C LEU A 393 -0.16 -22.54 13.75
N THR A 394 1.02 -21.95 13.85
CA THR A 394 1.95 -22.20 14.96
C THR A 394 1.91 -20.98 15.89
N MET A 395 1.28 -21.15 17.04
CA MET A 395 1.07 -20.10 18.03
C MET A 395 2.30 -20.02 18.95
N ARG A 396 3.05 -18.92 18.89
CA ARG A 396 4.28 -18.75 19.68
C ARG A 396 4.39 -17.33 20.20
N LYS A 397 4.92 -17.18 21.40
CA LYS A 397 5.33 -15.88 21.94
C LYS A 397 6.72 -15.55 21.41
N LEU A 398 6.83 -14.52 20.56
CA LEU A 398 8.04 -14.15 19.84
C LEU A 398 8.71 -12.89 20.39
N THR A 399 7.93 -12.04 21.09
CA THR A 399 8.37 -10.75 21.62
C THR A 399 8.06 -10.60 23.10
N SER A 400 8.59 -9.56 23.74
CA SER A 400 8.33 -9.25 25.17
C SER A 400 7.00 -8.53 25.41
N TYR A 401 6.33 -8.04 24.36
CA TYR A 401 5.04 -7.35 24.50
C TYR A 401 3.95 -8.30 25.00
N ALA A 402 3.03 -7.81 25.82
CA ALA A 402 2.06 -8.66 26.51
C ALA A 402 1.17 -9.48 25.56
N GLY A 403 0.50 -8.85 24.60
CA GLY A 403 -0.43 -9.52 23.68
C GLY A 403 -1.64 -10.15 24.39
N GLY A 404 -2.16 -11.23 23.83
CA GLY A 404 -3.23 -12.03 24.44
C GLY A 404 -4.63 -11.43 24.35
N GLN A 405 -4.87 -10.57 23.37
CA GLN A 405 -6.17 -9.95 23.04
C GLN A 405 -6.25 -9.65 21.56
N TYR A 406 -7.47 -9.50 21.00
CA TYR A 406 -7.67 -9.05 19.63
C TYR A 406 -7.98 -7.55 19.60
N ASP A 407 -7.61 -6.86 18.50
CA ASP A 407 -7.74 -5.41 18.35
C ASP A 407 -8.71 -5.05 17.23
N LYS A 408 -9.81 -4.38 17.56
CA LYS A 408 -10.84 -3.92 16.63
C LYS A 408 -10.65 -2.47 16.17
N ARG A 409 -9.70 -1.73 16.74
CA ARG A 409 -9.50 -0.31 16.45
C ARG A 409 -9.10 -0.03 14.99
N PRO A 410 -9.51 1.11 14.42
CA PRO A 410 -10.48 2.06 14.97
C PRO A 410 -11.91 1.52 14.83
N CYS A 411 -12.71 1.64 15.88
CA CYS A 411 -14.10 1.21 15.84
C CYS A 411 -14.94 1.97 16.87
N LYS A 412 -16.26 1.90 16.72
CA LYS A 412 -17.20 2.35 17.74
C LYS A 412 -17.24 1.35 18.90
N GLY A 413 -17.26 1.83 20.14
CA GLY A 413 -17.30 1.01 21.35
C GLY A 413 -15.93 0.52 21.81
N GLU A 414 -15.88 -0.68 22.39
CA GLU A 414 -14.63 -1.25 22.91
C GLU A 414 -13.70 -1.65 21.78
N GLY A 415 -12.47 -1.13 21.82
CA GLY A 415 -11.46 -1.38 20.81
C GLY A 415 -10.78 -2.74 20.93
N PHE A 416 -10.93 -3.43 22.06
CA PHE A 416 -10.30 -4.73 22.30
C PHE A 416 -11.34 -5.80 22.61
N VAL A 417 -11.07 -7.02 22.19
CA VAL A 417 -11.81 -8.20 22.60
C VAL A 417 -11.10 -8.83 23.81
N SER A 418 -11.78 -8.82 24.94
CA SER A 418 -11.31 -9.46 26.16
C SER A 418 -11.68 -10.95 26.15
N GLY A 419 -10.77 -11.82 26.57
CA GLY A 419 -11.05 -13.25 26.67
C GLY A 419 -9.86 -14.11 26.29
N LYS A 420 -10.16 -15.34 25.90
CA LYS A 420 -9.14 -16.32 25.52
C LYS A 420 -8.73 -16.14 24.06
N VAL A 421 -7.45 -16.35 23.79
CA VAL A 421 -6.94 -16.44 22.42
C VAL A 421 -7.17 -17.85 21.89
N HIS A 422 -7.80 -17.96 20.74
CA HIS A 422 -8.05 -19.19 20.00
C HIS A 422 -7.31 -19.18 18.68
N GLY A 423 -7.14 -20.32 18.05
CA GLY A 423 -6.59 -20.37 16.69
C GLY A 423 -7.40 -19.51 15.72
N VAL A 424 -8.72 -19.58 15.79
CA VAL A 424 -9.66 -18.69 15.10
C VAL A 424 -10.73 -18.23 16.08
N TYR A 425 -10.91 -16.94 16.22
CA TYR A 425 -11.97 -16.32 17.01
C TYR A 425 -12.97 -15.61 16.07
N VAL A 426 -14.24 -15.98 16.18
CA VAL A 426 -15.33 -15.44 15.37
C VAL A 426 -16.30 -14.71 16.27
N GLU A 427 -16.57 -13.44 15.98
CA GLU A 427 -17.51 -12.56 16.70
C GLU A 427 -18.52 -11.95 15.73
N GLN A 428 -19.82 -12.17 15.94
CA GLN A 428 -20.85 -11.54 15.11
C GLN A 428 -20.59 -11.69 13.59
N ALA A 429 -20.37 -12.94 13.15
CA ALA A 429 -20.24 -13.27 11.73
C ALA A 429 -21.05 -14.53 11.44
N ARG A 430 -21.49 -14.69 10.19
CA ARG A 430 -22.25 -15.87 9.76
C ARG A 430 -21.63 -16.56 8.57
N ASP A 431 -21.99 -17.81 8.33
CA ASP A 431 -21.51 -18.61 7.20
C ASP A 431 -19.96 -18.65 7.15
N VAL A 432 -19.35 -18.87 8.31
CA VAL A 432 -17.88 -19.05 8.42
C VAL A 432 -17.57 -20.54 8.34
N HIS A 433 -16.90 -20.93 7.28
CA HIS A 433 -16.51 -22.31 7.00
C HIS A 433 -15.03 -22.51 7.27
N ILE A 434 -14.70 -23.47 8.13
CA ILE A 434 -13.33 -23.81 8.51
C ILE A 434 -13.08 -25.28 8.21
N ASP A 435 -12.21 -25.56 7.26
CA ASP A 435 -11.81 -26.91 6.88
C ASP A 435 -10.28 -27.05 6.88
N GLY A 436 -9.78 -28.15 7.41
CA GLY A 436 -8.33 -28.40 7.48
C GLY A 436 -7.55 -27.42 8.36
N LEU A 437 -8.16 -26.90 9.45
CA LEU A 437 -7.46 -26.07 10.43
C LEU A 437 -6.58 -26.90 11.34
N HIS A 438 -5.28 -26.60 11.35
CA HIS A 438 -4.33 -27.14 12.31
C HIS A 438 -3.77 -26.02 13.20
N VAL A 439 -3.78 -26.22 14.51
CA VAL A 439 -3.24 -25.26 15.50
C VAL A 439 -2.23 -25.95 16.39
N ASP A 440 -0.96 -25.55 16.29
CA ASP A 440 0.12 -25.93 17.20
C ASP A 440 0.39 -24.78 18.17
N TRP A 441 0.18 -25.03 19.47
CA TRP A 441 0.33 -24.03 20.52
C TRP A 441 1.77 -23.88 21.03
N GLY A 442 2.72 -24.65 20.52
CA GLY A 442 4.08 -24.66 21.03
C GLY A 442 4.17 -25.16 22.50
N THR A 443 5.36 -25.15 23.03
CA THR A 443 5.65 -25.60 24.41
C THR A 443 5.64 -24.44 25.42
N ASP A 444 5.77 -23.21 25.00
CA ASP A 444 5.90 -22.03 25.85
C ASP A 444 4.53 -21.51 26.25
N GLY A 445 4.34 -21.13 27.52
CA GLY A 445 3.07 -20.65 28.06
C GLY A 445 2.49 -19.50 27.29
N PHE A 446 1.68 -19.81 26.28
CA PHE A 446 1.04 -18.80 25.45
C PHE A 446 0.03 -17.97 26.26
N PRO A 447 0.11 -16.62 26.25
CA PRO A 447 -0.75 -15.80 27.10
C PRO A 447 -2.23 -15.92 26.72
N ASN A 448 -3.08 -16.07 27.74
CA ASN A 448 -4.54 -16.19 27.59
C ASN A 448 -5.03 -17.30 26.64
N ARG A 449 -4.26 -18.38 26.50
CA ARG A 449 -4.61 -19.50 25.63
C ARG A 449 -6.01 -20.04 25.95
N GLY A 450 -6.82 -20.19 24.89
CA GLY A 450 -8.08 -20.92 24.88
C GLY A 450 -7.86 -22.43 24.80
N GLU A 451 -8.89 -23.22 25.14
CA GLU A 451 -8.84 -24.69 25.05
C GLU A 451 -9.18 -25.17 23.63
N ASP A 452 -10.00 -24.41 22.90
CA ASP A 452 -10.52 -24.78 21.60
C ASP A 452 -9.66 -24.22 20.45
N LYS A 453 -9.61 -24.94 19.32
CA LYS A 453 -8.96 -24.47 18.09
C LYS A 453 -9.67 -23.25 17.51
N PHE A 454 -10.99 -23.20 17.63
CA PHE A 454 -11.78 -22.06 17.21
C PHE A 454 -12.93 -21.79 18.20
N PHE A 455 -13.37 -20.56 18.23
CA PHE A 455 -14.46 -20.09 19.06
C PHE A 455 -15.41 -19.18 18.24
N ILE A 456 -16.71 -19.38 18.37
CA ILE A 456 -17.74 -18.60 17.67
C ILE A 456 -18.65 -17.97 18.70
N GLN A 457 -18.71 -16.65 18.72
CA GLN A 457 -19.63 -15.87 19.54
C GLN A 457 -20.66 -15.17 18.67
N LEU A 458 -21.91 -15.57 18.81
CA LEU A 458 -23.07 -14.88 18.25
C LEU A 458 -23.86 -14.30 19.42
N ASN A 459 -24.04 -12.98 19.48
CA ASN A 459 -25.00 -12.40 20.40
C ASN A 459 -26.40 -12.69 19.85
N GLN A 460 -27.27 -13.25 20.67
CA GLN A 460 -28.65 -13.51 20.36
C GLN A 460 -29.46 -12.23 20.30
#